data_1e6acbda80f21d0f943e116efe300735
#
_entry.id   1e6acbda80f21d0f943e116efe300735
#
_cell.length_a   1.000
_cell.length_b   1.000
_cell.length_c   1.000
_cell.angle_alpha   90.00
_cell.angle_beta   90.00
_cell.angle_gamma   90.00
#
_symmetry.space_group_name_H-M   'P 1'
#
loop_
_entity.id
_entity.type
_entity.pdbx_description
1 polymer ?
#
loop_
_entity_poly.entity_id
_entity_poly.type
_entity_poly.pdbx_seq_one_letter_code
_entity_poly.pdbx_strand_id
1 'polypeptide(L)'
;MKYITLIGLLIFVSSCGGGGGSSSPAIAPSAGTPSEVLVVPDSTTFPGADWEVYAPDEVGISQASIDAALDYAFIEDRFTQGVVIIRHGVIVGERYAVGKSADTLATSWSTGKSFASTLIGIAVDQGDISSIDDPAENYLPEWVNTDREAITVRALLEMRSGLGLASANVADTEMYVEGGIGGDQLAYALNRTPETTPRTNNWVYQNTDSMLLSGIIENATGQNVLNYADLNLFSKIGMEATWWTDEAGHALTYCCIDATSRDFARFGLLIARDGKWADTQVVSKDWVDKATAVSVNLSSDASYGLQWWINSDLGYFYAAGFHKNHIYIFPQHDLVIVRNSNYTRTGTDTVRTGSNAHRTDGPNQWSDADFVTLVTAGIN
;
A
#
# COMPACT_ATOMS: atom_id res chain seq x y z
N MET A 1 -28.73 10.33 48.82
CA MET A 1 -28.73 10.00 50.23
C MET A 1 -27.34 9.55 50.65
N LYS A 2 -26.77 10.33 51.61
CA LYS A 2 -25.70 10.03 52.59
C LYS A 2 -24.34 9.59 52.04
N TYR A 3 -23.35 10.46 51.98
CA TYR A 3 -22.36 10.90 53.01
C TYR A 3 -21.72 9.74 53.79
N ILE A 4 -20.38 9.69 53.83
CA ILE A 4 -19.59 9.97 55.04
C ILE A 4 -18.09 10.09 54.68
N THR A 5 -17.55 11.23 55.07
CA THR A 5 -16.17 11.66 55.24
C THR A 5 -15.60 11.07 56.52
N LEU A 6 -14.32 10.75 56.60
CA LEU A 6 -13.60 10.88 57.89
C LEU A 6 -12.12 11.24 57.70
N ILE A 7 -11.79 12.25 58.45
CA ILE A 7 -10.55 12.94 58.75
C ILE A 7 -9.89 12.27 59.96
N GLY A 8 -8.62 12.41 60.10
CA GLY A 8 -7.88 12.26 61.36
C GLY A 8 -6.40 12.00 61.12
N LEU A 9 -5.53 12.68 61.56
CA LEU A 9 -5.10 13.62 62.59
C LEU A 9 -3.61 13.39 62.88
N LEU A 10 -2.83 14.44 62.78
CA LEU A 10 -1.42 14.55 63.16
C LEU A 10 -1.20 14.24 64.62
N ILE A 11 -0.02 13.72 64.97
CA ILE A 11 0.63 13.96 66.27
C ILE A 11 2.13 14.22 66.03
N PHE A 12 2.54 15.41 66.48
CA PHE A 12 3.95 15.80 66.69
C PHE A 12 4.41 15.27 68.02
N VAL A 13 5.62 14.77 68.08
CA VAL A 13 6.39 14.78 69.35
C VAL A 13 7.83 15.22 69.05
N SER A 14 8.19 16.30 69.61
CA SER A 14 9.51 16.89 69.66
C SER A 14 10.28 16.35 70.86
N SER A 15 11.54 16.00 70.70
CA SER A 15 12.50 15.93 71.80
C SER A 15 13.93 16.23 71.32
N CYS A 16 14.52 17.23 71.96
CA CYS A 16 15.90 17.69 71.86
C CYS A 16 16.90 16.76 72.54
N GLY A 17 18.16 16.81 72.05
CA GLY A 17 19.31 16.61 72.90
C GLY A 17 20.57 16.03 72.25
N GLY A 18 21.55 16.88 71.93
CA GLY A 18 22.94 16.73 72.32
C GLY A 18 23.97 16.05 71.37
N GLY A 19 24.73 16.87 70.71
CA GLY A 19 26.18 16.86 70.73
C GLY A 19 27.02 15.88 69.96
N GLY A 20 27.74 16.38 68.96
CA GLY A 20 29.14 15.99 68.74
C GLY A 20 29.44 15.09 67.55
N GLY A 21 30.25 15.59 66.62
CA GLY A 21 31.06 14.78 65.72
C GLY A 21 30.77 14.95 64.26
N SER A 22 31.43 15.90 63.63
CA SER A 22 31.50 16.06 62.19
C SER A 22 32.25 14.92 61.52
N SER A 23 31.58 14.17 60.72
CA SER A 23 32.14 13.44 59.56
C SER A 23 31.11 13.43 58.46
N SER A 24 31.31 14.25 57.43
CA SER A 24 30.50 14.23 56.23
C SER A 24 30.62 12.86 55.57
N PRO A 25 29.54 12.18 55.25
CA PRO A 25 29.60 11.01 54.40
C PRO A 25 29.90 11.48 52.98
N ALA A 26 30.94 10.88 52.37
CA ALA A 26 31.22 11.02 50.97
C ALA A 26 29.97 10.61 50.15
N ILE A 27 29.45 11.54 49.34
CA ILE A 27 28.42 11.26 48.37
C ILE A 27 29.05 10.29 47.38
N ALA A 28 28.60 9.05 47.38
CA ALA A 28 28.90 8.11 46.31
C ALA A 28 28.40 8.69 45.00
N PRO A 29 29.16 8.62 43.87
CA PRO A 29 28.68 9.07 42.59
C PRO A 29 27.43 8.24 42.26
N SER A 30 26.32 8.94 42.03
CA SER A 30 25.12 8.39 41.45
C SER A 30 25.54 7.61 40.20
N ALA A 31 25.26 6.31 40.16
CA ALA A 31 25.40 5.53 38.95
C ALA A 31 24.53 6.24 37.91
N GLY A 32 25.19 6.83 36.89
CA GLY A 32 24.53 7.42 35.77
C GLY A 32 23.61 6.37 35.14
N THR A 33 22.38 6.72 34.89
CA THR A 33 21.48 5.96 34.03
C THR A 33 22.26 5.60 32.78
N PRO A 34 22.24 4.34 32.32
CA PRO A 34 22.87 4.01 31.03
C PRO A 34 22.31 4.98 29.99
N SER A 35 23.17 5.69 29.27
CA SER A 35 22.75 6.40 28.06
C SER A 35 22.09 5.35 27.18
N GLU A 36 20.80 5.50 26.94
CA GLU A 36 20.15 4.77 25.84
C GLU A 36 20.97 5.05 24.59
N VAL A 37 21.57 4.03 24.04
CA VAL A 37 22.22 4.11 22.73
C VAL A 37 21.06 4.33 21.76
N LEU A 38 20.92 5.54 21.25
CA LEU A 38 19.98 5.84 20.19
C LEU A 38 20.35 4.96 19.00
N VAL A 39 19.56 3.93 18.75
CA VAL A 39 19.70 3.08 17.57
C VAL A 39 19.21 3.92 16.39
N VAL A 40 20.11 4.29 15.50
CA VAL A 40 19.73 4.99 14.26
C VAL A 40 18.97 3.99 13.39
N PRO A 41 17.74 4.30 12.95
CA PRO A 41 16.97 3.44 12.08
C PRO A 41 17.73 3.12 10.78
N ASP A 42 17.63 1.88 10.34
CA ASP A 42 18.23 1.38 9.10
C ASP A 42 17.30 0.43 8.36
N SER A 43 17.79 -0.27 7.36
CA SER A 43 17.02 -1.25 6.58
C SER A 43 16.52 -2.45 7.38
N THR A 44 16.86 -2.60 8.65
CA THR A 44 16.35 -3.65 9.54
C THR A 44 15.24 -3.15 10.46
N THR A 45 14.96 -1.84 10.48
CA THR A 45 13.91 -1.21 11.30
C THR A 45 12.55 -1.41 10.64
N PHE A 46 11.61 -2.01 11.35
CA PHE A 46 10.21 -2.18 10.93
C PHE A 46 9.28 -1.54 11.96
N PRO A 47 8.16 -0.94 11.52
CA PRO A 47 7.17 -0.43 12.47
C PRO A 47 6.53 -1.58 13.25
N GLY A 48 6.29 -1.34 14.54
CA GLY A 48 5.45 -2.19 15.39
C GLY A 48 3.96 -1.99 15.10
N ALA A 49 3.13 -2.00 16.16
CA ALA A 49 1.72 -1.62 16.05
C ALA A 49 1.60 -0.19 15.50
N ASP A 50 2.42 0.73 16.02
CA ASP A 50 2.52 2.10 15.57
C ASP A 50 3.84 2.36 14.84
N TRP A 51 3.85 3.43 14.05
CA TRP A 51 5.04 3.94 13.41
C TRP A 51 5.85 4.83 14.35
N GLU A 52 7.16 4.65 14.35
CA GLU A 52 8.08 5.61 14.94
C GLU A 52 8.26 6.80 14.00
N VAL A 53 8.44 7.99 14.59
CA VAL A 53 8.66 9.25 13.87
C VAL A 53 10.03 9.80 14.24
N TYR A 54 10.84 10.09 13.24
CA TYR A 54 12.19 10.64 13.42
C TYR A 54 12.32 11.96 12.67
N ALA A 55 13.20 12.83 13.17
CA ALA A 55 13.57 14.00 12.39
C ALA A 55 14.32 13.54 11.11
N PRO A 56 14.00 14.11 9.93
CA PRO A 56 14.59 13.66 8.67
C PRO A 56 16.13 13.62 8.69
N ASP A 57 16.77 14.62 9.31
CA ASP A 57 18.25 14.72 9.37
C ASP A 57 18.87 13.54 10.17
N GLU A 58 18.14 12.93 11.09
CA GLU A 58 18.61 11.78 11.88
C GLU A 58 18.77 10.52 11.03
N VAL A 59 18.05 10.43 9.91
CA VAL A 59 18.08 9.29 8.99
C VAL A 59 18.59 9.68 7.59
N GLY A 60 19.38 10.76 7.51
CA GLY A 60 20.11 11.13 6.30
C GLY A 60 19.25 11.68 5.17
N ILE A 61 18.16 12.40 5.49
CA ILE A 61 17.38 13.16 4.53
C ILE A 61 17.10 14.56 5.06
N SER A 62 17.21 15.59 4.21
CA SER A 62 17.08 16.98 4.62
C SER A 62 15.65 17.34 5.03
N GLN A 63 15.48 17.97 6.21
CA GLN A 63 14.19 18.51 6.65
C GLN A 63 13.61 19.48 5.62
N ALA A 64 14.43 20.34 5.02
CA ALA A 64 13.97 21.30 4.02
C ALA A 64 13.39 20.64 2.77
N SER A 65 13.92 19.49 2.36
CA SER A 65 13.39 18.71 1.23
C SER A 65 12.03 18.06 1.56
N ILE A 66 11.89 17.54 2.76
CA ILE A 66 10.61 17.00 3.24
C ILE A 66 9.57 18.11 3.32
N ASP A 67 9.90 19.26 3.89
CA ASP A 67 8.99 20.42 3.98
C ASP A 67 8.56 20.88 2.59
N ALA A 68 9.50 21.01 1.65
CA ALA A 68 9.23 21.41 0.27
C ALA A 68 8.31 20.42 -0.45
N ALA A 69 8.50 19.12 -0.25
CA ALA A 69 7.64 18.10 -0.84
C ALA A 69 6.22 18.14 -0.24
N LEU A 70 6.11 18.30 1.07
CA LEU A 70 4.81 18.45 1.73
C LEU A 70 4.11 19.75 1.29
N ASP A 71 4.83 20.87 1.19
CA ASP A 71 4.27 22.12 0.70
C ASP A 71 3.80 21.99 -0.75
N TYR A 72 4.59 21.31 -1.60
CA TYR A 72 4.18 20.98 -2.96
C TYR A 72 2.89 20.17 -2.98
N ALA A 73 2.78 19.11 -2.18
CA ALA A 73 1.62 18.22 -2.19
C ALA A 73 0.33 18.90 -1.72
N PHE A 74 0.42 19.87 -0.81
CA PHE A 74 -0.73 20.55 -0.20
C PHE A 74 -1.03 21.94 -0.77
N ILE A 75 -0.50 22.27 -1.96
CA ILE A 75 -0.98 23.44 -2.71
C ILE A 75 -2.49 23.28 -2.93
N GLU A 76 -3.22 24.39 -2.83
CA GLU A 76 -4.65 24.43 -3.14
C GLU A 76 -4.91 23.82 -4.53
N ASP A 77 -6.04 23.18 -4.72
CA ASP A 77 -6.43 22.44 -5.93
C ASP A 77 -5.63 21.15 -6.23
N ARG A 78 -4.71 20.74 -5.40
CA ARG A 78 -4.11 19.40 -5.50
C ARG A 78 -4.90 18.31 -4.80
N PHE A 79 -5.90 18.69 -4.03
CA PHE A 79 -6.84 17.79 -3.36
C PHE A 79 -6.15 16.64 -2.61
N THR A 80 -5.00 16.90 -2.01
CA THR A 80 -4.28 15.90 -1.24
C THR A 80 -4.97 15.67 0.11
N GLN A 81 -5.30 14.43 0.41
CA GLN A 81 -5.83 14.03 1.71
C GLN A 81 -4.72 13.79 2.72
N GLY A 82 -3.69 13.05 2.32
CA GLY A 82 -2.58 12.69 3.16
C GLY A 82 -1.32 12.38 2.34
N VAL A 83 -0.18 12.68 2.93
CA VAL A 83 1.16 12.27 2.48
C VAL A 83 1.86 11.65 3.67
N VAL A 84 2.52 10.50 3.45
CA VAL A 84 3.40 9.85 4.43
C VAL A 84 4.70 9.49 3.72
N ILE A 85 5.82 9.88 4.31
CA ILE A 85 7.17 9.64 3.77
C ILE A 85 7.93 8.78 4.79
N ILE A 86 8.36 7.61 4.34
CA ILE A 86 9.07 6.62 5.15
C ILE A 86 10.51 6.53 4.66
N ARG A 87 11.46 6.59 5.58
CA ARG A 87 12.86 6.30 5.34
C ARG A 87 13.40 5.39 6.44
N HIS A 88 14.13 4.35 6.06
CA HIS A 88 14.68 3.37 7.01
C HIS A 88 13.65 2.82 7.99
N GLY A 89 12.41 2.60 7.50
CA GLY A 89 11.33 1.99 8.29
C GLY A 89 10.66 2.92 9.32
N VAL A 90 10.94 4.22 9.30
CA VAL A 90 10.34 5.23 10.18
C VAL A 90 9.71 6.37 9.39
N ILE A 91 8.73 7.05 9.95
CA ILE A 91 8.14 8.25 9.35
C ILE A 91 9.11 9.42 9.50
N VAL A 92 9.47 10.04 8.39
CA VAL A 92 10.29 11.26 8.33
C VAL A 92 9.50 12.49 7.92
N GLY A 93 8.29 12.30 7.45
CA GLY A 93 7.37 13.38 7.14
C GLY A 93 5.96 12.86 6.90
N GLU A 94 5.00 13.52 7.51
CA GLU A 94 3.60 13.27 7.21
C GLU A 94 2.79 14.55 7.35
N ARG A 95 1.76 14.66 6.53
CA ARG A 95 0.80 15.78 6.61
C ARG A 95 -0.56 15.31 6.10
N TYR A 96 -1.60 15.83 6.71
CA TYR A 96 -2.99 15.53 6.37
C TYR A 96 -3.75 16.83 6.13
N ALA A 97 -4.74 16.78 5.24
CA ALA A 97 -5.62 17.92 4.96
C ALA A 97 -6.44 18.30 6.19
N VAL A 98 -6.97 19.51 6.18
CA VAL A 98 -7.83 20.00 7.28
C VAL A 98 -8.99 19.04 7.51
N GLY A 99 -9.19 18.61 8.75
CA GLY A 99 -10.21 17.65 9.16
C GLY A 99 -9.88 16.19 8.84
N LYS A 100 -8.66 15.89 8.42
CA LYS A 100 -8.11 14.53 8.21
C LYS A 100 -7.01 14.25 9.22
N SER A 101 -6.71 12.95 9.41
CA SER A 101 -5.69 12.47 10.35
C SER A 101 -5.02 11.22 9.82
N ALA A 102 -4.07 10.67 10.58
CA ALA A 102 -3.44 9.39 10.30
C ALA A 102 -4.45 8.23 10.23
N ASP A 103 -5.57 8.33 10.95
CA ASP A 103 -6.62 7.32 11.00
C ASP A 103 -7.68 7.49 9.90
N THR A 104 -7.54 8.53 9.06
CA THR A 104 -8.52 8.76 8.00
C THR A 104 -8.29 7.80 6.85
N LEU A 105 -9.31 7.00 6.52
CA LEU A 105 -9.25 6.08 5.38
C LEU A 105 -9.15 6.85 4.06
N ALA A 106 -8.37 6.29 3.16
CA ALA A 106 -8.29 6.63 1.75
C ALA A 106 -8.65 5.39 0.92
N THR A 107 -8.92 5.55 -0.36
CA THR A 107 -9.09 4.43 -1.27
C THR A 107 -7.88 4.28 -2.17
N SER A 108 -7.49 3.04 -2.45
CA SER A 108 -6.35 2.73 -3.31
C SER A 108 -6.58 3.09 -4.78
N TRP A 109 -7.82 3.00 -5.27
CA TRP A 109 -8.08 2.89 -6.70
C TRP A 109 -7.17 1.82 -7.34
N SER A 110 -6.66 2.06 -8.52
CA SER A 110 -5.83 1.08 -9.25
C SER A 110 -4.51 0.69 -8.57
N THR A 111 -4.11 1.35 -7.49
CA THR A 111 -3.02 0.87 -6.60
C THR A 111 -3.31 -0.56 -6.10
N GLY A 112 -4.59 -0.93 -5.96
CA GLY A 112 -5.02 -2.30 -5.64
C GLY A 112 -4.51 -3.38 -6.59
N LYS A 113 -4.20 -3.04 -7.85
CA LYS A 113 -3.62 -3.98 -8.82
C LYS A 113 -2.26 -4.52 -8.37
N SER A 114 -1.44 -3.69 -7.76
CA SER A 114 -0.13 -4.11 -7.24
C SER A 114 -0.28 -5.04 -6.02
N PHE A 115 -1.33 -4.86 -5.23
CA PHE A 115 -1.69 -5.80 -4.16
C PHE A 115 -2.12 -7.15 -4.74
N ALA A 116 -2.99 -7.15 -5.78
CA ALA A 116 -3.41 -8.37 -6.45
C ALA A 116 -2.22 -9.12 -7.07
N SER A 117 -1.28 -8.40 -7.71
CA SER A 117 -0.02 -8.98 -8.19
C SER A 117 0.76 -9.63 -7.05
N THR A 118 0.88 -8.97 -5.90
CA THR A 118 1.59 -9.52 -4.75
C THR A 118 0.91 -10.80 -4.24
N LEU A 119 -0.42 -10.87 -4.22
CA LEU A 119 -1.15 -12.10 -3.86
C LEU A 119 -0.91 -13.24 -4.85
N ILE A 120 -0.84 -12.95 -6.15
CA ILE A 120 -0.42 -13.96 -7.16
C ILE A 120 1.00 -14.45 -6.85
N GLY A 121 1.92 -13.55 -6.48
CA GLY A 121 3.27 -13.93 -6.09
C GLY A 121 3.31 -14.85 -4.89
N ILE A 122 2.52 -14.55 -3.86
CA ILE A 122 2.39 -15.40 -2.68
C ILE A 122 1.82 -16.78 -3.07
N ALA A 123 0.82 -16.83 -3.95
CA ALA A 123 0.26 -18.10 -4.43
C ALA A 123 1.27 -18.93 -5.24
N VAL A 124 2.15 -18.26 -6.01
CA VAL A 124 3.27 -18.93 -6.68
C VAL A 124 4.29 -19.47 -5.66
N ASP A 125 4.67 -18.69 -4.66
CA ASP A 125 5.60 -19.10 -3.61
C ASP A 125 5.07 -20.28 -2.78
N GLN A 126 3.76 -20.36 -2.58
CA GLN A 126 3.07 -21.45 -1.88
C GLN A 126 2.86 -22.69 -2.77
N GLY A 127 3.01 -22.54 -4.08
CA GLY A 127 2.82 -23.62 -5.05
C GLY A 127 1.36 -23.82 -5.48
N ASP A 128 0.45 -22.93 -5.09
CA ASP A 128 -0.96 -22.93 -5.51
C ASP A 128 -1.06 -22.54 -7.00
N ILE A 129 -0.18 -21.68 -7.47
CA ILE A 129 0.04 -21.35 -8.87
C ILE A 129 1.41 -21.92 -9.30
N SER A 130 1.41 -22.86 -10.24
CA SER A 130 2.65 -23.53 -10.65
C SER A 130 3.60 -22.59 -11.42
N SER A 131 3.05 -21.78 -12.31
CA SER A 131 3.78 -20.77 -13.09
C SER A 131 2.82 -19.71 -13.62
N ILE A 132 3.26 -18.46 -13.67
CA ILE A 132 2.49 -17.42 -14.37
C ILE A 132 2.55 -17.56 -15.89
N ASP A 133 3.47 -18.38 -16.41
CA ASP A 133 3.57 -18.70 -17.85
C ASP A 133 2.58 -19.79 -18.27
N ASP A 134 1.91 -20.43 -17.31
CA ASP A 134 0.85 -21.39 -17.57
C ASP A 134 -0.39 -20.69 -18.14
N PRO A 135 -1.19 -21.40 -18.97
CA PRO A 135 -2.48 -20.91 -19.40
C PRO A 135 -3.39 -20.59 -18.20
N ALA A 136 -4.03 -19.43 -18.26
CA ALA A 136 -4.94 -19.00 -17.19
C ALA A 136 -6.17 -19.94 -17.06
N GLU A 137 -6.51 -20.70 -18.09
CA GLU A 137 -7.56 -21.73 -18.06
C GLU A 137 -7.31 -22.82 -17.00
N ASN A 138 -6.06 -23.01 -16.57
CA ASN A 138 -5.75 -23.92 -15.45
C ASN A 138 -6.43 -23.49 -14.15
N TYR A 139 -6.73 -22.20 -14.04
CA TYR A 139 -7.37 -21.55 -12.88
C TYR A 139 -8.72 -20.90 -13.23
N LEU A 140 -9.06 -20.78 -14.52
CA LEU A 140 -10.33 -20.24 -15.02
C LEU A 140 -11.00 -21.31 -15.90
N PRO A 141 -11.70 -22.29 -15.29
CA PRO A 141 -12.25 -23.43 -16.01
C PRO A 141 -13.26 -23.03 -17.09
N GLU A 142 -13.85 -21.83 -17.03
CA GLU A 142 -14.74 -21.26 -18.05
C GLU A 142 -14.01 -21.04 -19.38
N TRP A 143 -12.68 -21.01 -19.38
CA TRP A 143 -11.87 -20.76 -20.58
C TRP A 143 -11.45 -22.02 -21.30
N VAL A 144 -11.61 -23.20 -20.68
CA VAL A 144 -11.25 -24.50 -21.28
C VAL A 144 -12.02 -24.72 -22.58
N ASN A 145 -11.29 -25.08 -23.65
CA ASN A 145 -11.81 -25.27 -25.02
C ASN A 145 -12.48 -23.99 -25.60
N THR A 146 -12.01 -22.82 -25.24
CA THR A 146 -12.43 -21.54 -25.82
C THR A 146 -11.27 -20.86 -26.56
N ASP A 147 -11.55 -19.76 -27.22
CA ASP A 147 -10.54 -18.91 -27.87
C ASP A 147 -9.60 -18.17 -26.89
N ARG A 148 -9.80 -18.35 -25.57
CA ARG A 148 -9.02 -17.77 -24.47
C ARG A 148 -7.98 -18.75 -23.89
N GLU A 149 -8.00 -20.01 -24.28
CA GLU A 149 -7.15 -21.08 -23.71
C GLU A 149 -5.64 -20.77 -23.74
N ALA A 150 -5.20 -19.98 -24.72
CA ALA A 150 -3.78 -19.60 -24.85
C ALA A 150 -3.38 -18.38 -24.01
N ILE A 151 -4.32 -17.71 -23.33
CA ILE A 151 -4.00 -16.54 -22.50
C ILE A 151 -3.34 -17.01 -21.21
N THR A 152 -2.12 -16.54 -20.94
CA THR A 152 -1.40 -16.89 -19.72
C THR A 152 -1.71 -15.95 -18.56
N VAL A 153 -1.45 -16.39 -17.33
CA VAL A 153 -1.54 -15.52 -16.13
C VAL A 153 -0.60 -14.31 -16.29
N ARG A 154 0.59 -14.52 -16.88
CA ARG A 154 1.53 -13.44 -17.23
C ARG A 154 0.89 -12.39 -18.13
N ALA A 155 0.19 -12.81 -19.17
CA ALA A 155 -0.44 -11.89 -20.11
C ALA A 155 -1.46 -10.97 -19.44
N LEU A 156 -2.22 -11.48 -18.45
CA LEU A 156 -3.13 -10.69 -17.62
C LEU A 156 -2.37 -9.72 -16.71
N LEU A 157 -1.32 -10.18 -16.04
CA LEU A 157 -0.49 -9.34 -15.17
C LEU A 157 0.21 -8.21 -15.96
N GLU A 158 0.61 -8.47 -17.18
CA GLU A 158 1.29 -7.51 -18.07
C GLU A 158 0.33 -6.60 -18.86
N MET A 159 -1.01 -6.73 -18.68
CA MET A 159 -1.99 -6.00 -19.51
C MET A 159 -1.86 -6.31 -21.02
N ARG A 160 -1.67 -7.57 -21.36
CA ARG A 160 -1.40 -8.07 -22.73
C ARG A 160 -2.28 -9.25 -23.13
N SER A 161 -3.40 -9.45 -22.43
CA SER A 161 -4.30 -10.58 -22.70
C SER A 161 -4.88 -10.58 -24.12
N GLY A 162 -5.01 -9.39 -24.70
CA GLY A 162 -5.75 -9.20 -25.94
C GLY A 162 -7.26 -9.36 -25.77
N LEU A 163 -7.76 -9.41 -24.54
CA LEU A 163 -9.19 -9.41 -24.27
C LEU A 163 -9.80 -8.07 -24.63
N GLY A 164 -10.70 -8.08 -25.52
CA GLY A 164 -11.68 -7.10 -25.90
C GLY A 164 -11.24 -5.73 -26.14
N LEU A 165 -11.41 -4.91 -26.84
CA LEU A 165 -11.75 -3.57 -27.18
C LEU A 165 -10.67 -2.70 -27.77
N ALA A 166 -11.12 -2.02 -28.77
CA ALA A 166 -10.45 -0.88 -29.37
C ALA A 166 -10.13 0.26 -28.38
N SER A 167 -10.76 0.29 -27.19
CA SER A 167 -10.39 1.19 -26.11
C SER A 167 -10.68 0.59 -24.72
N ALA A 168 -9.73 0.70 -23.83
CA ALA A 168 -9.86 0.29 -22.42
C ALA A 168 -11.04 0.96 -21.70
N ASN A 169 -11.32 2.21 -22.01
CA ASN A 169 -12.41 2.97 -21.40
C ASN A 169 -13.80 2.40 -21.67
N VAL A 170 -14.01 1.78 -22.84
CA VAL A 170 -15.31 1.17 -23.18
C VAL A 170 -15.48 -0.13 -22.39
N ALA A 171 -14.44 -0.99 -22.31
CA ALA A 171 -14.51 -2.23 -21.53
C ALA A 171 -14.75 -1.96 -20.04
N ASP A 172 -14.07 -0.95 -19.48
CA ASP A 172 -14.27 -0.56 -18.10
C ASP A 172 -15.68 -0.04 -17.86
N THR A 173 -16.21 0.77 -18.78
CA THR A 173 -17.59 1.28 -18.69
C THR A 173 -18.60 0.14 -18.74
N GLU A 174 -18.44 -0.80 -19.67
CA GLU A 174 -19.32 -1.96 -19.80
C GLU A 174 -19.26 -2.85 -18.58
N MET A 175 -18.07 -3.13 -18.03
CA MET A 175 -17.92 -3.90 -16.81
C MET A 175 -18.64 -3.26 -15.62
N TYR A 176 -18.62 -1.92 -15.54
CA TYR A 176 -19.33 -1.20 -14.49
C TYR A 176 -20.84 -1.10 -14.71
N VAL A 177 -21.31 -1.15 -15.95
CA VAL A 177 -22.72 -0.98 -16.33
C VAL A 177 -23.40 -2.31 -16.64
N GLU A 178 -22.75 -3.21 -17.38
CA GLU A 178 -23.32 -4.50 -17.80
C GLU A 178 -23.05 -5.62 -16.80
N GLY A 179 -21.86 -5.65 -16.16
CA GLY A 179 -21.66 -6.39 -14.91
C GLY A 179 -22.38 -5.71 -13.77
N GLY A 180 -22.91 -4.52 -14.06
CA GLY A 180 -23.54 -3.57 -13.16
C GLY A 180 -22.51 -2.94 -12.21
N ILE A 181 -22.70 -1.66 -11.86
CA ILE A 181 -22.16 -1.19 -10.60
C ILE A 181 -22.92 -2.01 -9.55
N GLY A 182 -22.27 -3.10 -9.11
CA GLY A 182 -22.92 -4.01 -8.23
C GLY A 182 -23.07 -5.44 -8.78
N GLY A 183 -23.22 -5.69 -10.04
CA GLY A 183 -23.37 -7.03 -10.62
C GLY A 183 -22.12 -7.90 -10.49
N ASP A 184 -22.10 -8.99 -11.24
CA ASP A 184 -20.98 -9.94 -11.30
C ASP A 184 -19.92 -9.45 -12.30
N GLN A 185 -18.95 -8.71 -11.82
CA GLN A 185 -17.88 -8.14 -12.65
C GLN A 185 -16.86 -9.21 -13.07
N LEU A 186 -16.68 -10.25 -12.27
CA LEU A 186 -15.84 -11.37 -12.66
C LEU A 186 -16.45 -12.14 -13.83
N ALA A 187 -17.75 -12.45 -13.78
CA ALA A 187 -18.43 -13.09 -14.90
C ALA A 187 -18.37 -12.24 -16.18
N TYR A 188 -18.50 -10.92 -16.07
CA TYR A 188 -18.29 -10.02 -17.20
C TYR A 188 -16.88 -10.17 -17.80
N ALA A 189 -15.84 -10.10 -16.95
CA ALA A 189 -14.45 -10.24 -17.39
C ALA A 189 -14.16 -11.61 -18.03
N LEU A 190 -14.69 -12.69 -17.46
CA LEU A 190 -14.58 -14.06 -17.99
C LEU A 190 -15.19 -14.22 -19.38
N ASN A 191 -16.24 -13.47 -19.69
CA ASN A 191 -16.95 -13.54 -20.96
C ASN A 191 -16.38 -12.61 -22.04
N ARG A 192 -15.32 -11.85 -21.75
CA ARG A 192 -14.67 -10.98 -22.76
C ARG A 192 -14.10 -11.82 -23.91
N THR A 193 -14.30 -11.35 -25.14
CA THR A 193 -13.82 -12.03 -26.34
C THR A 193 -12.45 -11.46 -26.77
N PRO A 194 -11.47 -12.30 -27.07
CA PRO A 194 -10.22 -11.83 -27.64
C PRO A 194 -10.46 -11.14 -28.99
N GLU A 195 -9.91 -9.95 -29.18
CA GLU A 195 -10.01 -9.26 -30.48
C GLU A 195 -9.04 -9.84 -31.52
N THR A 196 -7.85 -10.23 -31.06
CA THR A 196 -6.85 -10.93 -31.88
C THR A 196 -6.11 -11.91 -30.97
N THR A 197 -5.98 -13.15 -31.39
CA THR A 197 -5.30 -14.22 -30.63
C THR A 197 -3.86 -14.38 -31.10
N PRO A 198 -2.87 -14.46 -30.20
CA PRO A 198 -2.68 -13.64 -29.01
C PRO A 198 -2.07 -12.29 -29.36
N ARG A 199 -2.49 -11.24 -28.73
CA ARG A 199 -1.85 -9.91 -28.87
C ARG A 199 -0.52 -9.87 -28.12
N THR A 200 0.47 -10.54 -28.61
CA THR A 200 1.77 -10.61 -27.94
C THR A 200 2.51 -9.27 -27.82
N ASN A 201 2.10 -8.24 -28.56
CA ASN A 201 2.83 -6.98 -28.66
C ASN A 201 2.02 -5.72 -28.29
N ASN A 202 0.70 -5.82 -28.13
CA ASN A 202 -0.14 -4.65 -27.85
C ASN A 202 -0.50 -4.61 -26.36
N TRP A 203 0.14 -3.71 -25.65
CA TRP A 203 -0.22 -3.38 -24.27
C TRP A 203 -1.45 -2.46 -24.26
N VAL A 204 -2.44 -2.82 -23.45
CA VAL A 204 -3.64 -2.00 -23.21
C VAL A 204 -3.95 -2.05 -21.73
N TYR A 205 -3.84 -0.92 -21.05
CA TYR A 205 -4.24 -0.83 -19.66
C TYR A 205 -5.75 -1.04 -19.53
N GLN A 206 -6.17 -2.11 -18.83
CA GLN A 206 -7.59 -2.44 -18.68
C GLN A 206 -7.89 -3.13 -17.34
N ASN A 207 -9.02 -2.79 -16.75
CA ASN A 207 -9.42 -3.33 -15.47
C ASN A 207 -9.91 -4.79 -15.56
N THR A 208 -10.39 -5.23 -16.72
CA THR A 208 -10.83 -6.60 -16.94
C THR A 208 -9.73 -7.63 -16.74
N ASP A 209 -8.51 -7.36 -17.23
CA ASP A 209 -7.35 -8.24 -17.00
C ASP A 209 -7.07 -8.42 -15.52
N SER A 210 -7.12 -7.31 -14.77
CA SER A 210 -6.89 -7.34 -13.33
C SER A 210 -8.05 -7.95 -12.56
N MET A 211 -9.31 -7.82 -13.01
CA MET A 211 -10.47 -8.46 -12.37
C MET A 211 -10.39 -9.99 -12.45
N LEU A 212 -9.85 -10.54 -13.54
CA LEU A 212 -9.63 -11.97 -13.71
C LEU A 212 -8.67 -12.57 -12.67
N LEU A 213 -7.78 -11.76 -12.09
CA LEU A 213 -6.91 -12.20 -11.02
C LEU A 213 -7.68 -12.62 -9.76
N SER A 214 -8.89 -12.07 -9.54
CA SER A 214 -9.77 -12.52 -8.45
C SER A 214 -10.13 -14.01 -8.63
N GLY A 215 -10.63 -14.38 -9.81
CA GLY A 215 -10.97 -15.78 -10.10
C GLY A 215 -9.76 -16.70 -10.05
N ILE A 216 -8.60 -16.25 -10.55
CA ILE A 216 -7.35 -17.03 -10.50
C ILE A 216 -6.93 -17.30 -9.06
N ILE A 217 -6.92 -16.30 -8.19
CA ILE A 217 -6.55 -16.46 -6.77
C ILE A 217 -7.55 -17.41 -6.09
N GLU A 218 -8.84 -17.18 -6.26
CA GLU A 218 -9.89 -17.99 -5.62
C GLU A 218 -9.81 -19.46 -6.03
N ASN A 219 -9.66 -19.73 -7.33
CA ASN A 219 -9.60 -21.10 -7.82
C ASN A 219 -8.27 -21.80 -7.53
N ALA A 220 -7.16 -21.08 -7.58
CA ALA A 220 -5.85 -21.65 -7.27
C ALA A 220 -5.71 -21.99 -5.77
N THR A 221 -6.17 -21.10 -4.89
CA THR A 221 -5.97 -21.25 -3.44
C THR A 221 -7.13 -21.93 -2.73
N GLY A 222 -8.30 -22.00 -3.38
CA GLY A 222 -9.54 -22.46 -2.75
C GLY A 222 -10.08 -21.49 -1.68
N GLN A 223 -9.60 -20.26 -1.64
CA GLN A 223 -9.96 -19.25 -0.65
C GLN A 223 -10.51 -18.00 -1.33
N ASN A 224 -11.49 -17.35 -0.71
CA ASN A 224 -11.92 -16.02 -1.13
C ASN A 224 -10.74 -15.03 -1.01
N VAL A 225 -10.61 -14.11 -1.99
CA VAL A 225 -9.48 -13.16 -2.05
C VAL A 225 -9.35 -12.33 -0.78
N LEU A 226 -10.46 -11.90 -0.16
CA LEU A 226 -10.42 -11.09 1.05
C LEU A 226 -9.73 -11.84 2.19
N ASN A 227 -10.13 -13.08 2.42
CA ASN A 227 -9.53 -13.94 3.44
C ASN A 227 -8.07 -14.26 3.12
N TYR A 228 -7.77 -14.56 1.85
CA TYR A 228 -6.42 -14.86 1.41
C TYR A 228 -5.49 -13.65 1.60
N ALA A 229 -5.95 -12.44 1.27
CA ALA A 229 -5.21 -11.20 1.46
C ALA A 229 -4.95 -10.90 2.95
N ASP A 230 -5.97 -11.07 3.80
CA ASP A 230 -5.83 -10.86 5.23
C ASP A 230 -4.81 -11.82 5.85
N LEU A 231 -4.95 -13.12 5.57
CA LEU A 231 -4.11 -14.16 6.16
C LEU A 231 -2.65 -14.12 5.68
N ASN A 232 -2.43 -13.80 4.39
CA ASN A 232 -1.13 -13.98 3.75
C ASN A 232 -0.39 -12.66 3.49
N LEU A 233 -1.06 -11.51 3.58
CA LEU A 233 -0.46 -10.20 3.33
C LEU A 233 -0.75 -9.21 4.45
N PHE A 234 -2.00 -8.81 4.67
CA PHE A 234 -2.32 -7.68 5.55
C PHE A 234 -1.91 -7.94 7.00
N SER A 235 -2.34 -9.07 7.58
CA SER A 235 -1.97 -9.41 8.96
C SER A 235 -0.46 -9.62 9.15
N LYS A 236 0.27 -10.04 8.09
CA LYS A 236 1.73 -10.25 8.16
C LYS A 236 2.51 -8.96 8.32
N ILE A 237 1.99 -7.85 7.79
CA ILE A 237 2.63 -6.55 7.84
C ILE A 237 1.95 -5.57 8.82
N GLY A 238 0.93 -6.05 9.56
CA GLY A 238 0.16 -5.23 10.48
C GLY A 238 -0.65 -4.13 9.79
N MET A 239 -1.14 -4.38 8.57
CA MET A 239 -1.97 -3.48 7.79
C MET A 239 -3.44 -3.76 8.07
N GLU A 240 -4.22 -2.70 8.36
CA GLU A 240 -5.67 -2.77 8.43
C GLU A 240 -6.26 -2.27 7.10
N ALA A 241 -6.95 -3.16 6.39
CA ALA A 241 -7.46 -2.85 5.07
C ALA A 241 -8.78 -3.57 4.77
N THR A 242 -9.62 -2.94 3.97
CA THR A 242 -10.85 -3.54 3.47
C THR A 242 -10.87 -3.48 1.96
N TRP A 243 -10.88 -4.64 1.31
CA TRP A 243 -11.01 -4.71 -0.14
C TRP A 243 -12.48 -4.68 -0.55
N TRP A 244 -12.82 -3.83 -1.51
CA TRP A 244 -14.17 -3.74 -2.03
C TRP A 244 -14.50 -4.95 -2.92
N THR A 245 -15.77 -5.34 -2.90
CA THR A 245 -16.30 -6.41 -3.74
C THR A 245 -17.35 -5.89 -4.73
N ASP A 246 -17.67 -6.70 -5.74
CA ASP A 246 -18.91 -6.57 -6.48
C ASP A 246 -20.09 -7.19 -5.70
N GLU A 247 -21.31 -7.16 -6.27
CA GLU A 247 -22.50 -7.74 -5.62
C GLU A 247 -22.47 -9.27 -5.55
N ALA A 248 -21.70 -9.92 -6.43
CA ALA A 248 -21.48 -11.37 -6.40
C ALA A 248 -20.49 -11.79 -5.29
N GLY A 249 -19.78 -10.83 -4.69
CA GLY A 249 -18.83 -11.06 -3.59
C GLY A 249 -17.38 -11.23 -4.04
N HIS A 250 -17.08 -11.05 -5.32
CA HIS A 250 -15.70 -11.10 -5.83
C HIS A 250 -14.94 -9.82 -5.51
N ALA A 251 -13.72 -9.95 -5.00
CA ALA A 251 -12.87 -8.79 -4.74
C ALA A 251 -12.54 -8.03 -6.03
N LEU A 252 -12.64 -6.71 -5.98
CA LEU A 252 -12.28 -5.85 -7.10
C LEU A 252 -10.76 -5.76 -7.24
N THR A 253 -10.11 -6.82 -7.73
CA THR A 253 -8.65 -6.93 -7.83
C THR A 253 -8.00 -5.90 -8.75
N TYR A 254 -8.80 -5.17 -9.49
CA TYR A 254 -8.36 -4.01 -10.27
C TYR A 254 -8.32 -2.70 -9.48
N CYS A 255 -8.93 -2.64 -8.27
CA CYS A 255 -8.98 -1.43 -7.44
C CYS A 255 -9.31 -1.69 -5.96
N CYS A 256 -9.45 -0.68 -5.26
CA CYS A 256 -10.49 -0.30 -4.28
C CYS A 256 -10.29 -0.99 -2.94
N ILE A 257 -9.11 -0.79 -2.37
CA ILE A 257 -8.78 -1.10 -0.98
C ILE A 257 -8.93 0.19 -0.18
N ASP A 258 -9.72 0.16 0.89
CA ASP A 258 -9.78 1.23 1.88
C ASP A 258 -8.80 0.92 3.01
N ALA A 259 -7.88 1.85 3.26
CA ALA A 259 -6.88 1.77 4.31
C ALA A 259 -6.38 3.17 4.67
N THR A 260 -5.61 3.32 5.73
CA THR A 260 -4.94 4.58 6.05
C THR A 260 -3.71 4.81 5.15
N SER A 261 -3.25 6.06 5.06
CA SER A 261 -1.98 6.34 4.34
C SER A 261 -0.79 5.62 4.98
N ARG A 262 -0.83 5.41 6.30
CA ARG A 262 0.20 4.67 7.04
C ARG A 262 0.17 3.18 6.74
N ASP A 263 -1.03 2.59 6.51
CA ASP A 263 -1.16 1.20 6.10
C ASP A 263 -0.65 0.97 4.67
N PHE A 264 -0.96 1.89 3.75
CA PHE A 264 -0.37 1.85 2.41
C PHE A 264 1.16 1.95 2.45
N ALA A 265 1.71 2.69 3.42
CA ALA A 265 3.16 2.77 3.62
C ALA A 265 3.77 1.44 4.10
N ARG A 266 3.04 0.62 4.90
CA ARG A 266 3.47 -0.73 5.28
C ARG A 266 3.64 -1.63 4.07
N PHE A 267 2.69 -1.60 3.15
CA PHE A 267 2.80 -2.33 1.89
C PHE A 267 3.98 -1.84 1.05
N GLY A 268 4.14 -0.52 0.92
CA GLY A 268 5.30 0.06 0.23
C GLY A 268 6.63 -0.40 0.81
N LEU A 269 6.74 -0.42 2.15
CA LEU A 269 7.95 -0.85 2.85
C LEU A 269 8.23 -2.35 2.64
N LEU A 270 7.21 -3.21 2.66
CA LEU A 270 7.34 -4.63 2.33
C LEU A 270 8.02 -4.81 0.97
N ILE A 271 7.51 -4.11 -0.04
CA ILE A 271 8.03 -4.24 -1.41
C ILE A 271 9.41 -3.58 -1.55
N ALA A 272 9.67 -2.45 -0.90
CA ALA A 272 10.98 -1.81 -0.86
C ALA A 272 12.07 -2.73 -0.30
N ARG A 273 11.68 -3.71 0.52
CA ARG A 273 12.54 -4.67 1.21
C ARG A 273 12.41 -6.09 0.67
N ASP A 274 12.29 -6.22 -0.64
CA ASP A 274 12.29 -7.50 -1.35
C ASP A 274 11.23 -8.49 -0.82
N GLY A 275 10.07 -7.97 -0.38
CA GLY A 275 8.96 -8.78 0.15
C GLY A 275 9.18 -9.36 1.54
N LYS A 276 10.19 -8.86 2.25
CA LYS A 276 10.50 -9.27 3.62
C LYS A 276 9.90 -8.30 4.64
N TRP A 277 9.30 -8.86 5.71
CA TRP A 277 8.80 -8.10 6.84
C TRP A 277 9.39 -8.67 8.14
N ALA A 278 10.27 -7.92 8.78
CA ALA A 278 11.09 -8.39 9.89
C ALA A 278 11.80 -9.72 9.53
N ASP A 279 11.56 -10.78 10.25
CA ASP A 279 12.16 -12.09 10.00
C ASP A 279 11.35 -12.97 9.02
N THR A 280 10.22 -12.47 8.50
CA THR A 280 9.31 -13.24 7.64
C THR A 280 9.43 -12.82 6.18
N GLN A 281 9.66 -13.77 5.28
CA GLN A 281 9.48 -13.57 3.86
C GLN A 281 7.98 -13.73 3.56
N VAL A 282 7.29 -12.61 3.26
CA VAL A 282 5.84 -12.58 2.97
C VAL A 282 5.59 -12.94 1.52
N VAL A 283 6.38 -12.38 0.62
CA VAL A 283 6.44 -12.74 -0.81
C VAL A 283 7.90 -12.81 -1.21
N SER A 284 8.28 -13.74 -2.08
CA SER A 284 9.69 -13.95 -2.43
C SER A 284 10.32 -12.72 -3.08
N LYS A 285 11.62 -12.53 -2.85
CA LYS A 285 12.42 -11.54 -3.58
C LYS A 285 12.32 -11.75 -5.09
N ASP A 286 12.37 -13.01 -5.53
CA ASP A 286 12.28 -13.37 -6.94
C ASP A 286 10.98 -12.88 -7.57
N TRP A 287 9.88 -12.90 -6.82
CA TRP A 287 8.63 -12.32 -7.27
C TRP A 287 8.70 -10.79 -7.35
N VAL A 288 9.19 -10.14 -6.29
CA VAL A 288 9.33 -8.67 -6.28
C VAL A 288 10.17 -8.19 -7.45
N ASP A 289 11.36 -8.80 -7.66
CA ASP A 289 12.24 -8.49 -8.78
C ASP A 289 11.52 -8.68 -10.14
N LYS A 290 10.80 -9.78 -10.30
CA LYS A 290 10.04 -10.09 -11.53
C LYS A 290 8.88 -9.11 -11.75
N ALA A 291 8.15 -8.79 -10.71
CA ALA A 291 6.96 -7.94 -10.79
C ALA A 291 7.32 -6.47 -11.09
N THR A 292 8.45 -6.00 -10.58
CA THR A 292 8.94 -4.63 -10.75
C THR A 292 9.97 -4.47 -11.87
N ALA A 293 10.30 -5.56 -12.60
CA ALA A 293 11.09 -5.48 -13.81
C ALA A 293 10.27 -4.94 -15.00
N VAL A 294 10.95 -4.27 -15.91
CA VAL A 294 10.31 -3.76 -17.14
C VAL A 294 9.91 -4.92 -18.05
N SER A 295 8.60 -5.15 -18.19
CA SER A 295 8.03 -6.06 -19.20
C SER A 295 7.65 -5.31 -20.48
N VAL A 296 7.21 -4.05 -20.34
CA VAL A 296 6.75 -3.21 -21.44
C VAL A 296 7.28 -1.80 -21.30
N ASN A 297 7.93 -1.27 -22.33
CA ASN A 297 8.28 0.13 -22.43
C ASN A 297 7.13 0.89 -23.08
N LEU A 298 6.64 1.94 -22.44
CA LEU A 298 5.52 2.75 -22.91
C LEU A 298 5.98 4.12 -23.42
N SER A 299 6.95 4.73 -22.71
CA SER A 299 7.59 5.99 -23.07
C SER A 299 8.99 6.03 -22.44
N SER A 300 9.72 7.13 -22.60
CA SER A 300 11.04 7.32 -21.95
C SER A 300 10.97 7.27 -20.43
N ASP A 301 9.87 7.75 -19.84
CA ASP A 301 9.68 7.94 -18.41
C ASP A 301 8.64 6.97 -17.79
N ALA A 302 8.04 6.08 -18.59
CA ALA A 302 7.04 5.13 -18.12
C ALA A 302 7.21 3.76 -18.75
N SER A 303 7.28 2.76 -17.90
CA SER A 303 7.28 1.35 -18.24
C SER A 303 6.32 0.59 -17.33
N TYR A 304 6.01 -0.65 -17.69
CA TYR A 304 5.09 -1.50 -16.93
C TYR A 304 5.68 -2.89 -16.69
N GLY A 305 5.48 -3.41 -15.50
CA GLY A 305 5.81 -4.77 -15.10
C GLY A 305 4.56 -5.63 -14.88
N LEU A 306 4.55 -6.44 -13.84
CA LEU A 306 3.39 -7.26 -13.47
C LEU A 306 2.48 -6.47 -12.53
N GLN A 307 1.63 -5.61 -13.06
CA GLN A 307 0.74 -4.66 -12.35
C GLN A 307 1.49 -3.56 -11.57
N TRP A 308 2.71 -3.23 -12.01
CA TRP A 308 3.53 -2.15 -11.46
C TRP A 308 3.94 -1.16 -12.54
N TRP A 309 3.88 0.11 -12.23
CA TRP A 309 4.44 1.18 -13.04
C TRP A 309 5.91 1.39 -12.66
N ILE A 310 6.74 1.71 -13.65
CA ILE A 310 8.19 1.83 -13.47
C ILE A 310 8.65 3.12 -14.15
N ASN A 311 9.39 3.94 -13.40
CA ASN A 311 10.12 5.09 -13.93
C ASN A 311 11.63 4.81 -13.81
N SER A 312 12.21 4.30 -14.89
CA SER A 312 13.63 3.94 -14.90
C SER A 312 14.56 5.16 -14.85
N ASP A 313 14.12 6.31 -15.38
CA ASP A 313 14.93 7.54 -15.43
C ASP A 313 15.17 8.12 -14.03
N LEU A 314 14.15 8.04 -13.16
CA LEU A 314 14.24 8.49 -11.77
C LEU A 314 14.50 7.35 -10.78
N GLY A 315 14.60 6.10 -11.27
CA GLY A 315 15.00 4.94 -10.48
C GLY A 315 13.96 4.50 -9.45
N TYR A 316 12.67 4.61 -9.73
CA TYR A 316 11.61 4.12 -8.85
C TYR A 316 10.56 3.32 -9.61
N PHE A 317 9.85 2.49 -8.88
CA PHE A 317 8.60 1.91 -9.36
C PHE A 317 7.46 2.29 -8.40
N TYR A 318 6.23 2.16 -8.84
CA TYR A 318 5.11 2.65 -8.04
C TYR A 318 3.81 1.91 -8.34
N ALA A 319 3.01 1.75 -7.29
CA ALA A 319 1.62 1.38 -7.41
C ALA A 319 0.80 2.64 -7.67
N ALA A 320 0.06 2.67 -8.78
CA ALA A 320 -0.60 3.88 -9.26
C ALA A 320 -2.13 3.76 -9.24
N GLY A 321 -2.78 4.65 -8.53
CA GLY A 321 -4.23 4.78 -8.49
C GLY A 321 -4.74 6.09 -9.10
N PHE A 322 -6.01 6.08 -9.47
CA PHE A 322 -6.69 7.24 -10.04
C PHE A 322 -6.49 8.48 -9.16
N HIS A 323 -6.35 9.64 -9.76
CA HIS A 323 -6.12 10.91 -9.09
C HIS A 323 -4.86 10.93 -8.20
N LYS A 324 -3.82 10.16 -8.59
CA LYS A 324 -2.54 10.13 -7.89
C LYS A 324 -2.62 9.56 -6.47
N ASN A 325 -3.49 8.55 -6.26
CA ASN A 325 -3.39 7.69 -5.09
C ASN A 325 -2.23 6.73 -5.32
N HIS A 326 -1.02 7.11 -4.95
CA HIS A 326 0.20 6.43 -5.33
C HIS A 326 1.03 5.99 -4.12
N ILE A 327 1.76 4.88 -4.30
CA ILE A 327 2.84 4.44 -3.43
C ILE A 327 4.10 4.41 -4.28
N TYR A 328 4.98 5.40 -4.12
CA TYR A 328 6.28 5.47 -4.79
C TYR A 328 7.31 4.73 -3.96
N ILE A 329 8.14 3.91 -4.58
CA ILE A 329 9.09 3.02 -3.91
C ILE A 329 10.47 3.19 -4.53
N PHE A 330 11.45 3.54 -3.69
CA PHE A 330 12.85 3.71 -4.03
C PHE A 330 13.69 2.74 -3.20
N PRO A 331 13.85 1.46 -3.62
CA PRO A 331 14.55 0.45 -2.82
C PRO A 331 16.00 0.85 -2.51
N GLN A 332 16.70 1.46 -3.47
CA GLN A 332 18.08 1.93 -3.32
C GLN A 332 18.25 2.99 -2.23
N HIS A 333 17.16 3.61 -1.81
CA HIS A 333 17.15 4.64 -0.75
C HIS A 333 16.41 4.18 0.51
N ASP A 334 15.90 2.97 0.54
CA ASP A 334 14.98 2.46 1.58
C ASP A 334 13.90 3.53 1.90
N LEU A 335 13.29 4.04 0.82
CA LEU A 335 12.36 5.17 0.84
C LEU A 335 11.03 4.78 0.23
N VAL A 336 9.96 5.11 0.92
CA VAL A 336 8.58 4.96 0.45
C VAL A 336 7.85 6.29 0.62
N ILE A 337 7.10 6.69 -0.41
CA ILE A 337 6.28 7.90 -0.37
C ILE A 337 4.85 7.49 -0.72
N VAL A 338 3.92 7.72 0.18
CA VAL A 338 2.48 7.53 -0.05
C VAL A 338 1.83 8.88 -0.22
N ARG A 339 1.02 9.01 -1.24
CA ARG A 339 0.15 10.17 -1.42
C ARG A 339 -1.27 9.69 -1.73
N ASN A 340 -2.24 10.19 -0.99
CA ASN A 340 -3.66 9.96 -1.22
C ASN A 340 -4.39 11.25 -1.55
N SER A 341 -5.30 11.18 -2.52
CA SER A 341 -6.24 12.23 -2.86
C SER A 341 -7.40 12.29 -1.89
N ASN A 342 -8.04 13.45 -1.81
CA ASN A 342 -9.25 13.64 -1.02
C ASN A 342 -10.29 12.57 -1.36
N TYR A 343 -10.72 11.84 -0.34
CA TYR A 343 -11.58 10.68 -0.47
C TYR A 343 -12.90 10.88 0.26
N THR A 344 -13.98 10.56 -0.43
CA THR A 344 -15.33 10.53 0.15
C THR A 344 -16.00 9.21 -0.23
N ARG A 345 -16.49 8.50 0.77
CA ARG A 345 -17.31 7.31 0.62
C ARG A 345 -18.75 7.64 1.02
N THR A 346 -19.70 7.27 0.16
CA THR A 346 -21.13 7.34 0.51
C THR A 346 -21.56 5.98 1.06
N GLY A 347 -22.16 5.98 2.23
CA GLY A 347 -22.55 4.74 2.91
C GLY A 347 -21.42 4.06 3.70
N THR A 348 -21.73 2.94 4.33
CA THR A 348 -20.82 2.15 5.18
C THR A 348 -20.42 0.81 4.56
N ASP A 349 -21.11 0.42 3.48
CA ASP A 349 -20.90 -0.83 2.78
C ASP A 349 -19.65 -0.74 1.88
N THR A 350 -18.93 -1.85 1.76
CA THR A 350 -17.76 -2.02 0.88
C THR A 350 -18.10 -2.82 -0.38
N VAL A 351 -19.34 -3.23 -0.55
CA VAL A 351 -19.85 -3.71 -1.84
C VAL A 351 -20.09 -2.52 -2.74
N ARG A 352 -19.46 -2.50 -3.92
CA ARG A 352 -19.58 -1.39 -4.85
C ARG A 352 -20.91 -1.46 -5.61
N THR A 353 -21.85 -0.60 -5.19
CA THR A 353 -23.14 -0.41 -5.84
C THR A 353 -23.27 1.00 -6.41
N GLY A 354 -24.30 1.27 -7.22
CA GLY A 354 -24.58 2.60 -7.72
C GLY A 354 -24.88 3.65 -6.63
N SER A 355 -25.28 3.19 -5.42
CA SER A 355 -25.68 4.07 -4.32
C SER A 355 -24.55 4.39 -3.34
N ASN A 356 -23.50 3.58 -3.28
CA ASN A 356 -22.38 3.73 -2.34
C ASN A 356 -21.02 3.97 -3.01
N ALA A 357 -21.03 4.55 -4.19
CA ALA A 357 -19.81 4.87 -4.93
C ALA A 357 -18.90 5.79 -4.12
N HIS A 358 -17.64 5.42 -4.02
CA HIS A 358 -16.61 6.28 -3.46
C HIS A 358 -16.11 7.27 -4.53
N ARG A 359 -15.59 8.39 -4.06
CA ARG A 359 -15.10 9.48 -4.89
C ARG A 359 -13.75 9.97 -4.40
N THR A 360 -12.94 10.43 -5.34
CA THR A 360 -11.75 11.23 -5.05
C THR A 360 -11.72 12.45 -5.96
N ASP A 361 -11.01 13.48 -5.54
CA ASP A 361 -10.80 14.67 -6.34
C ASP A 361 -9.41 14.61 -6.98
N GLY A 362 -9.32 14.92 -8.27
CA GLY A 362 -8.08 14.88 -9.03
C GLY A 362 -7.25 16.15 -8.85
N PRO A 363 -5.92 16.02 -8.67
CA PRO A 363 -5.06 17.18 -8.53
C PRO A 363 -4.90 17.94 -9.84
N ASN A 364 -4.93 19.26 -9.76
CA ASN A 364 -4.51 20.15 -10.82
C ASN A 364 -2.99 20.29 -10.84
N GLN A 365 -2.39 20.35 -12.02
CA GLN A 365 -0.95 20.61 -12.23
C GLN A 365 -0.02 19.76 -11.34
N TRP A 366 -0.32 18.46 -11.25
CA TRP A 366 0.53 17.52 -10.54
C TRP A 366 1.59 16.90 -11.46
N SER A 367 2.83 16.96 -11.05
CA SER A 367 3.96 16.23 -11.65
C SER A 367 4.50 15.22 -10.63
N ASP A 368 4.46 13.94 -10.97
CA ASP A 368 5.06 12.89 -10.14
C ASP A 368 6.57 13.11 -10.02
N ALA A 369 7.23 13.46 -11.14
CA ALA A 369 8.66 13.71 -11.18
C ALA A 369 9.08 14.87 -10.25
N ASP A 370 8.36 16.00 -10.29
CA ASP A 370 8.65 17.13 -9.43
C ASP A 370 8.48 16.75 -7.95
N PHE A 371 7.38 16.08 -7.62
CA PHE A 371 7.09 15.69 -6.25
C PHE A 371 8.16 14.76 -5.66
N VAL A 372 8.48 13.66 -6.35
CA VAL A 372 9.47 12.71 -5.85
C VAL A 372 10.88 13.29 -5.83
N THR A 373 11.21 14.19 -6.78
CA THR A 373 12.52 14.86 -6.83
C THR A 373 12.72 15.77 -5.64
N LEU A 374 11.67 16.47 -5.17
CA LEU A 374 11.76 17.28 -3.95
C LEU A 374 12.18 16.46 -2.74
N VAL A 375 11.66 15.22 -2.61
CA VAL A 375 12.05 14.32 -1.52
C VAL A 375 13.46 13.80 -1.72
N THR A 376 13.76 13.24 -2.91
CA THR A 376 15.04 12.55 -3.16
C THR A 376 16.25 13.50 -3.21
N ALA A 377 16.05 14.76 -3.59
CA ALA A 377 17.11 15.76 -3.56
C ALA A 377 17.67 16.04 -2.16
N GLY A 378 16.93 15.66 -1.11
CA GLY A 378 17.38 15.81 0.28
C GLY A 378 18.17 14.62 0.82
N ILE A 379 18.36 13.56 0.04
CA ILE A 379 19.07 12.36 0.49
C ILE A 379 20.57 12.61 0.42
N ASN A 380 21.25 12.39 1.55
CA ASN A 380 22.70 12.60 1.73
C ASN A 380 23.49 11.33 1.39
#